data_57c22e830098c17d1e95033a650812f5
#
_entry.id   57c22e830098c17d1e95033a650812f5
#
_cell.length_a   1.000
_cell.length_b   1.000
_cell.length_c   1.000
_cell.angle_alpha   90.00
_cell.angle_beta   90.00
_cell.angle_gamma   90.00
#
_symmetry.space_group_name_H-M   'P 1'
#
loop_
_entity.id
_entity.type
_entity.pdbx_description
1 polymer ?
#
loop_
_entity_poly.entity_id
_entity_poly.type
_entity_poly.pdbx_seq_one_letter_code
_entity_poly.pdbx_strand_id
1 'polypeptide(L)'
;MASLPGPGRGIIGGFVLGFLRTVVCWMSADWQWDDTLFSGTAAYYGRGRLPYAPGLADALTGALDLDGRGRLLDVGCGPGTVALRLADAFAEVVGLDPDAGMIAEARREAAGQGVAEKASWVRARAEELPAGLGTFTVVTFAQSFHWMDRDLVARTVRGMLRPGGALVHLSDLKAEDRSVAGLPHPPVPYAAMDELVRRYLGPVRRAGRGVLPQGTPGGEAAVFARAGFSGPERLVVPGGQALERTADDVVAGVFSMSFSAPHLFGPRRGDFASDLRALLRKAAPAGRFAERQPSTEIFLWRTAPTGR
;
A
#
# COMPACT_ATOMS: atom_id res chain seq x y z
N MET A 1 -54.92 -61.90 9.74
CA MET A 1 -55.72 -60.78 10.23
C MET A 1 -54.73 -59.86 10.93
N ALA A 2 -54.52 -58.73 10.40
CA ALA A 2 -54.11 -57.47 11.02
C ALA A 2 -53.44 -56.59 9.99
N SER A 3 -54.02 -55.46 9.84
CA SER A 3 -53.80 -54.44 8.79
C SER A 3 -52.44 -53.73 8.90
N LEU A 4 -51.86 -53.43 7.75
CA LEU A 4 -50.79 -52.47 7.58
C LEU A 4 -51.36 -51.05 7.63
N PRO A 5 -50.70 -50.07 8.22
CA PRO A 5 -50.92 -48.67 7.93
C PRO A 5 -49.93 -48.16 6.87
N GLY A 6 -50.46 -47.33 6.02
CA GLY A 6 -49.80 -46.76 4.84
C GLY A 6 -48.72 -45.67 5.11
N PRO A 7 -48.09 -45.17 4.07
CA PRO A 7 -46.88 -44.37 4.16
C PRO A 7 -47.15 -42.91 4.52
N GLY A 8 -46.43 -42.45 5.56
CA GLY A 8 -46.36 -41.06 5.97
C GLY A 8 -45.61 -40.24 4.92
N ARG A 9 -46.23 -39.18 4.41
CA ARG A 9 -45.65 -38.16 3.55
C ARG A 9 -44.55 -37.40 4.30
N GLY A 10 -43.30 -37.63 3.93
CA GLY A 10 -42.20 -36.80 4.29
C GLY A 10 -42.23 -35.48 3.52
N ILE A 11 -42.43 -34.41 4.22
CA ILE A 11 -42.34 -33.05 3.68
C ILE A 11 -40.84 -32.74 3.54
N ILE A 12 -40.38 -32.74 2.29
CA ILE A 12 -39.07 -32.19 1.92
C ILE A 12 -39.26 -30.68 1.70
N GLY A 13 -39.20 -29.94 2.78
CA GLY A 13 -39.12 -28.50 2.73
C GLY A 13 -37.68 -28.08 2.76
N GLY A 14 -36.98 -28.18 1.63
CA GLY A 14 -35.65 -27.62 1.46
C GLY A 14 -35.73 -26.09 1.37
N PHE A 15 -35.59 -25.40 2.47
CA PHE A 15 -35.28 -24.00 2.46
C PHE A 15 -33.79 -23.82 2.11
N VAL A 16 -33.53 -23.66 0.82
CA VAL A 16 -32.31 -23.02 0.35
C VAL A 16 -32.51 -21.51 0.53
N LEU A 17 -32.37 -21.04 1.76
CA LEU A 17 -32.18 -19.63 2.05
C LEU A 17 -30.76 -19.31 1.65
N GLY A 18 -30.63 -18.75 0.45
CA GLY A 18 -29.42 -18.15 -0.05
C GLY A 18 -28.87 -17.16 0.97
N PHE A 19 -27.70 -17.47 1.48
CA PHE A 19 -26.83 -16.50 2.12
C PHE A 19 -26.33 -15.52 1.04
N LEU A 20 -27.18 -14.64 0.58
CA LEU A 20 -26.78 -13.33 0.12
C LEU A 20 -26.28 -12.57 1.36
N ARG A 21 -25.08 -12.91 1.83
CA ARG A 21 -24.32 -11.98 2.65
C ARG A 21 -24.01 -10.80 1.76
N THR A 22 -24.85 -9.80 1.86
CA THR A 22 -24.53 -8.43 1.53
C THR A 22 -23.18 -8.16 2.15
N VAL A 23 -22.13 -8.08 1.34
CA VAL A 23 -20.84 -7.52 1.75
C VAL A 23 -21.13 -6.05 1.99
N VAL A 24 -21.65 -5.75 3.18
CA VAL A 24 -21.73 -4.39 3.67
C VAL A 24 -20.28 -3.92 3.74
N CYS A 25 -19.97 -2.98 2.89
CA CYS A 25 -18.72 -2.24 2.90
C CYS A 25 -18.54 -1.67 4.31
N TRP A 26 -17.73 -2.34 5.11
CA TRP A 26 -17.32 -1.88 6.43
C TRP A 26 -16.23 -0.82 6.27
N MET A 27 -16.57 0.28 5.65
CA MET A 27 -16.07 1.53 6.17
C MET A 27 -16.98 1.83 7.35
N SER A 28 -16.47 1.67 8.58
CA SER A 28 -17.21 2.14 9.73
C SER A 28 -17.56 3.60 9.47
N ALA A 29 -18.82 3.97 9.69
CA ALA A 29 -19.29 5.35 9.53
C ALA A 29 -18.44 6.39 10.31
N ASP A 30 -17.52 5.89 11.13
CA ASP A 30 -16.64 6.65 12.02
C ASP A 30 -15.19 6.75 11.53
N TRP A 31 -14.79 6.11 10.38
CA TRP A 31 -13.44 6.29 9.88
C TRP A 31 -13.32 7.64 9.17
N GLN A 32 -12.54 8.53 9.76
CA GLN A 32 -12.19 9.82 9.16
C GLN A 32 -10.69 9.86 8.92
N TRP A 33 -10.29 10.53 7.84
CA TRP A 33 -8.89 10.81 7.59
C TRP A 33 -8.30 11.57 8.79
N ASP A 34 -7.12 11.17 9.17
CA ASP A 34 -6.34 11.82 10.21
C ASP A 34 -5.05 12.36 9.59
N ASP A 35 -4.93 13.67 9.52
CA ASP A 35 -3.76 14.35 8.95
C ASP A 35 -2.46 14.01 9.69
N THR A 36 -2.55 13.40 10.89
CA THR A 36 -1.39 12.95 11.65
C THR A 36 -0.99 11.50 11.37
N LEU A 37 -1.74 10.78 10.52
CA LEU A 37 -1.56 9.33 10.28
C LEU A 37 -0.10 8.94 10.03
N PHE A 38 0.61 9.70 9.20
CA PHE A 38 2.03 9.51 8.89
C PHE A 38 2.94 10.60 9.47
N SER A 39 2.44 11.40 10.41
CA SER A 39 3.23 12.50 10.97
C SER A 39 4.56 12.04 11.57
N GLY A 40 5.65 12.61 11.08
CA GLY A 40 7.01 12.30 11.50
C GLY A 40 7.58 10.99 10.94
N THR A 41 6.86 10.27 10.09
CA THR A 41 7.36 9.01 9.51
C THR A 41 8.28 9.23 8.31
N ALA A 42 8.20 10.36 7.63
CA ALA A 42 8.94 10.65 6.40
C ALA A 42 10.46 10.46 6.55
N ALA A 43 11.04 10.94 7.66
CA ALA A 43 12.47 10.79 7.95
C ALA A 43 12.95 9.32 8.11
N TYR A 44 12.02 8.39 8.29
CA TYR A 44 12.29 6.96 8.48
C TYR A 44 11.91 6.13 7.25
N TYR A 45 11.17 6.70 6.32
CA TYR A 45 10.50 5.94 5.27
C TYR A 45 11.50 5.29 4.30
N GLY A 46 12.35 6.08 3.67
CA GLY A 46 13.31 5.59 2.67
C GLY A 46 14.27 4.54 3.23
N ARG A 47 14.75 4.75 4.49
CA ARG A 47 15.63 3.81 5.19
C ARG A 47 14.90 2.58 5.73
N GLY A 48 13.68 2.77 6.22
CA GLY A 48 12.94 1.77 6.98
C GLY A 48 12.17 0.78 6.13
N ARG A 49 11.65 1.21 4.97
CA ARG A 49 10.84 0.36 4.09
C ARG A 49 11.71 -0.52 3.19
N LEU A 50 11.23 -1.74 2.97
CA LEU A 50 11.81 -2.59 1.93
C LEU A 50 11.50 -1.98 0.56
N PRO A 51 12.47 -2.00 -0.37
CA PRO A 51 12.25 -1.47 -1.71
C PRO A 51 11.31 -2.38 -2.52
N TYR A 52 10.56 -1.82 -3.46
CA TYR A 52 9.88 -2.59 -4.49
C TYR A 52 10.87 -3.38 -5.34
N ALA A 53 10.39 -4.48 -5.96
CA ALA A 53 11.20 -5.32 -6.83
C ALA A 53 11.99 -4.50 -7.88
N PRO A 54 13.27 -4.87 -8.18
CA PRO A 54 14.15 -4.03 -9.02
C PRO A 54 13.60 -3.83 -10.42
N GLY A 55 12.96 -4.85 -11.01
CA GLY A 55 12.38 -4.79 -12.37
C GLY A 55 11.03 -4.08 -12.48
N LEU A 56 10.56 -3.35 -11.44
CA LEU A 56 9.25 -2.69 -11.45
C LEU A 56 9.09 -1.72 -12.61
N ALA A 57 10.08 -0.86 -12.87
CA ALA A 57 10.01 0.14 -13.92
C ALA A 57 9.96 -0.51 -15.30
N ASP A 58 10.80 -1.51 -15.55
CA ASP A 58 10.85 -2.24 -16.83
C ASP A 58 9.53 -2.99 -17.08
N ALA A 59 9.00 -3.66 -16.05
CA ALA A 59 7.74 -4.38 -16.16
C ALA A 59 6.56 -3.45 -16.51
N LEU A 60 6.47 -2.27 -15.89
CA LEU A 60 5.44 -1.29 -16.20
C LEU A 60 5.65 -0.63 -17.56
N THR A 61 6.89 -0.31 -17.91
CA THR A 61 7.25 0.24 -19.22
C THR A 61 6.82 -0.71 -20.34
N GLY A 62 7.14 -2.01 -20.21
CA GLY A 62 6.73 -3.00 -21.20
C GLY A 62 5.23 -3.27 -21.24
N ALA A 63 4.56 -3.40 -20.09
CA ALA A 63 3.13 -3.70 -20.03
C ALA A 63 2.22 -2.55 -20.52
N LEU A 64 2.71 -1.31 -20.45
CA LEU A 64 1.98 -0.11 -20.81
C LEU A 64 2.51 0.59 -22.07
N ASP A 65 3.52 0.02 -22.73
CA ASP A 65 4.20 0.59 -23.92
C ASP A 65 4.62 2.05 -23.68
N LEU A 66 5.27 2.31 -22.52
CA LEU A 66 5.69 3.66 -22.16
C LEU A 66 6.91 4.07 -23.00
N ASP A 67 6.86 5.27 -23.56
CA ASP A 67 7.83 5.79 -24.53
C ASP A 67 8.59 7.03 -24.02
N GLY A 68 8.56 7.31 -22.75
CA GLY A 68 9.15 8.52 -22.14
C GLY A 68 8.29 9.78 -22.30
N ARG A 69 7.13 9.65 -22.94
CA ARG A 69 6.14 10.73 -23.11
C ARG A 69 4.95 10.52 -22.21
N GLY A 70 4.11 11.50 -22.12
CA GLY A 70 2.92 11.42 -21.27
C GLY A 70 3.22 11.79 -19.81
N ARG A 71 2.19 11.66 -18.97
CA ARG A 71 2.21 12.14 -17.58
C ARG A 71 1.81 11.03 -16.63
N LEU A 72 2.52 10.90 -15.52
CA LEU A 72 2.20 10.04 -14.38
C LEU A 72 1.59 10.87 -13.25
N LEU A 73 0.52 10.37 -12.62
CA LEU A 73 0.05 10.81 -11.31
C LEU A 73 0.23 9.68 -10.30
N ASP A 74 1.01 9.90 -9.25
CA ASP A 74 1.16 8.97 -8.13
C ASP A 74 0.37 9.48 -6.93
N VAL A 75 -0.72 8.78 -6.56
CA VAL A 75 -1.69 9.22 -5.56
C VAL A 75 -1.42 8.56 -4.21
N GLY A 76 -1.15 9.37 -3.18
CA GLY A 76 -0.58 8.93 -1.91
C GLY A 76 0.87 8.51 -2.13
N CYS A 77 1.63 9.39 -2.80
CA CYS A 77 2.98 9.09 -3.29
C CYS A 77 4.02 8.89 -2.17
N GLY A 78 3.70 9.28 -0.93
CA GLY A 78 4.66 9.30 0.16
C GLY A 78 5.91 10.12 -0.21
N PRO A 79 7.12 9.61 0.06
CA PRO A 79 8.36 10.29 -0.30
C PRO A 79 8.75 10.10 -1.79
N GLY A 80 7.78 9.76 -2.66
CA GLY A 80 8.00 9.60 -4.09
C GLY A 80 8.59 8.26 -4.52
N THR A 81 8.51 7.23 -3.71
CA THR A 81 9.19 5.94 -3.95
C THR A 81 8.87 5.32 -5.32
N VAL A 82 7.62 5.34 -5.76
CA VAL A 82 7.21 4.82 -7.07
C VAL A 82 7.35 5.88 -8.15
N ALA A 83 6.90 7.11 -7.87
CA ALA A 83 6.97 8.23 -8.78
C ALA A 83 8.40 8.44 -9.33
N LEU A 84 9.40 8.49 -8.45
CA LEU A 84 10.80 8.69 -8.82
C LEU A 84 11.38 7.51 -9.60
N ARG A 85 11.01 6.28 -9.24
CA ARG A 85 11.46 5.08 -9.95
C ARG A 85 10.94 5.00 -11.39
N LEU A 86 9.80 5.64 -11.66
CA LEU A 86 9.17 5.67 -12.98
C LEU A 86 9.48 6.95 -13.76
N ALA A 87 10.23 7.90 -13.19
CA ALA A 87 10.42 9.23 -13.78
C ALA A 87 10.97 9.21 -15.20
N ASP A 88 11.84 8.26 -15.54
CA ASP A 88 12.40 8.15 -16.89
C ASP A 88 11.41 7.62 -17.93
N ALA A 89 10.35 6.96 -17.50
CA ALA A 89 9.30 6.44 -18.38
C ALA A 89 8.24 7.50 -18.76
N PHE A 90 8.35 8.74 -18.24
CA PHE A 90 7.39 9.81 -18.46
C PHE A 90 8.08 11.15 -18.75
N ALA A 91 7.38 12.05 -19.45
CA ALA A 91 7.80 13.43 -19.63
C ALA A 91 7.63 14.26 -18.33
N GLU A 92 6.59 13.94 -17.55
CA GLU A 92 6.26 14.61 -16.29
C GLU A 92 5.69 13.62 -15.29
N VAL A 93 6.11 13.76 -14.05
CA VAL A 93 5.60 12.99 -12.92
C VAL A 93 5.01 13.93 -11.87
N VAL A 94 3.80 13.66 -11.46
CA VAL A 94 3.11 14.41 -10.39
C VAL A 94 2.88 13.47 -9.21
N GLY A 95 3.46 13.78 -8.07
CA GLY A 95 3.17 13.09 -6.81
C GLY A 95 2.21 13.90 -5.95
N LEU A 96 1.18 13.24 -5.41
CA LEU A 96 0.21 13.86 -4.52
C LEU A 96 0.17 13.11 -3.19
N ASP A 97 0.33 13.83 -2.08
CA ASP A 97 0.25 13.27 -0.72
C ASP A 97 -0.23 14.34 0.28
N PRO A 98 -1.08 14.05 1.25
CA PRO A 98 -1.52 15.01 2.24
C PRO A 98 -0.46 15.37 3.30
N ASP A 99 0.52 14.51 3.54
CA ASP A 99 1.55 14.74 4.55
C ASP A 99 2.66 15.65 4.04
N ALA A 100 2.83 16.80 4.72
CA ALA A 100 3.82 17.80 4.33
C ALA A 100 5.26 17.27 4.44
N GLY A 101 5.54 16.38 5.39
CA GLY A 101 6.86 15.75 5.57
C GLY A 101 7.19 14.81 4.42
N MET A 102 6.20 14.02 3.95
CA MET A 102 6.35 13.16 2.78
C MET A 102 6.65 13.97 1.53
N ILE A 103 5.91 15.06 1.28
CA ILE A 103 6.15 15.95 0.14
C ILE A 103 7.53 16.62 0.21
N ALA A 104 7.96 17.03 1.40
CA ALA A 104 9.31 17.61 1.58
C ALA A 104 10.41 16.57 1.27
N GLU A 105 10.22 15.35 1.73
CA GLU A 105 11.13 14.24 1.46
C GLU A 105 11.16 13.87 -0.03
N ALA A 106 10.00 13.82 -0.69
CA ALA A 106 9.91 13.56 -2.13
C ALA A 106 10.68 14.59 -2.96
N ARG A 107 10.60 15.88 -2.59
CA ARG A 107 11.38 16.94 -3.23
C ARG A 107 12.89 16.74 -3.03
N ARG A 108 13.30 16.38 -1.81
CA ARG A 108 14.71 16.10 -1.49
C ARG A 108 15.25 14.93 -2.30
N GLU A 109 14.49 13.83 -2.35
CA GLU A 109 14.86 12.63 -3.12
C GLU A 109 14.93 12.91 -4.62
N ALA A 110 13.97 13.67 -5.18
CA ALA A 110 13.98 14.09 -6.59
C ALA A 110 15.22 14.89 -6.95
N ALA A 111 15.61 15.84 -6.07
CA ALA A 111 16.82 16.63 -6.27
C ALA A 111 18.09 15.75 -6.18
N GLY A 112 18.15 14.82 -5.23
CA GLY A 112 19.25 13.88 -5.08
C GLY A 112 19.44 12.93 -6.26
N GLN A 113 18.35 12.59 -6.96
CA GLN A 113 18.36 11.72 -8.14
C GLN A 113 18.46 12.48 -9.47
N GLY A 114 18.50 13.82 -9.45
CA GLY A 114 18.62 14.65 -10.67
C GLY A 114 17.37 14.69 -11.53
N VAL A 115 16.19 14.35 -10.99
CA VAL A 115 14.91 14.32 -11.73
C VAL A 115 13.94 15.44 -11.30
N ALA A 116 14.42 16.42 -10.54
CA ALA A 116 13.59 17.50 -10.01
C ALA A 116 12.83 18.30 -11.07
N GLU A 117 13.40 18.47 -12.27
CA GLU A 117 12.77 19.20 -13.37
C GLU A 117 11.57 18.45 -13.97
N LYS A 118 11.52 17.12 -13.83
CA LYS A 118 10.42 16.27 -14.32
C LYS A 118 9.36 15.99 -13.27
N ALA A 119 9.65 16.23 -11.98
CA ALA A 119 8.81 15.82 -10.89
C ALA A 119 8.20 17.01 -10.15
N SER A 120 6.89 17.03 -10.05
CA SER A 120 6.15 18.01 -9.26
C SER A 120 5.41 17.35 -8.10
N TRP A 121 5.31 18.06 -6.98
CA TRP A 121 4.81 17.51 -5.73
C TRP A 121 3.71 18.39 -5.16
N VAL A 122 2.51 17.81 -5.00
CA VAL A 122 1.31 18.50 -4.58
C VAL A 122 0.90 17.99 -3.20
N ARG A 123 0.79 18.92 -2.25
CA ARG A 123 0.22 18.59 -0.95
C ARG A 123 -1.29 18.73 -1.02
N ALA A 124 -1.98 17.61 -1.15
CA ALA A 124 -3.44 17.54 -1.15
C ALA A 124 -3.90 16.11 -0.80
N ARG A 125 -5.15 15.98 -0.37
CA ARG A 125 -5.81 14.68 -0.21
C ARG A 125 -6.28 14.18 -1.58
N ALA A 126 -6.37 12.86 -1.73
CA ALA A 126 -6.89 12.26 -2.97
C ALA A 126 -8.33 12.68 -3.29
N GLU A 127 -9.13 12.97 -2.27
CA GLU A 127 -10.51 13.45 -2.38
C GLU A 127 -10.62 14.87 -2.94
N GLU A 128 -9.52 15.64 -2.94
CA GLU A 128 -9.45 16.98 -3.53
C GLU A 128 -9.15 16.98 -5.02
N LEU A 129 -8.84 15.81 -5.61
CA LEU A 129 -8.69 15.67 -7.05
C LEU A 129 -10.00 16.06 -7.77
N PRO A 130 -9.91 16.66 -8.99
CA PRO A 130 -8.75 16.76 -9.90
C PRO A 130 -7.76 17.89 -9.60
N ALA A 131 -8.00 18.77 -8.61
CA ALA A 131 -7.09 19.82 -8.15
C ALA A 131 -6.43 20.67 -9.27
N GLY A 132 -7.06 20.76 -10.44
CA GLY A 132 -6.51 21.49 -11.61
C GLY A 132 -5.30 20.81 -12.30
N LEU A 133 -4.99 19.55 -11.96
CA LEU A 133 -3.78 18.86 -12.44
C LEU A 133 -3.84 18.38 -13.90
N GLY A 134 -5.03 18.44 -14.52
CA GLY A 134 -5.22 18.01 -15.92
C GLY A 134 -5.34 16.50 -16.09
N THR A 135 -4.86 15.98 -17.22
CA THR A 135 -5.01 14.58 -17.60
C THR A 135 -3.68 13.83 -17.60
N PHE A 136 -3.76 12.51 -17.39
CA PHE A 136 -2.61 11.61 -17.21
C PHE A 136 -2.69 10.40 -18.15
N THR A 137 -1.52 9.85 -18.45
CA THR A 137 -1.39 8.57 -19.15
C THR A 137 -1.57 7.41 -18.20
N VAL A 138 -0.98 7.54 -17.02
CA VAL A 138 -0.99 6.53 -15.96
C VAL A 138 -1.28 7.19 -14.62
N VAL A 139 -2.09 6.53 -13.80
CA VAL A 139 -2.26 6.87 -12.39
C VAL A 139 -1.85 5.67 -11.55
N THR A 140 -1.01 5.89 -10.54
CA THR A 140 -0.55 4.85 -9.62
C THR A 140 -1.15 5.00 -8.22
N PHE A 141 -1.45 3.87 -7.58
CA PHE A 141 -1.73 3.73 -6.16
C PHE A 141 -0.79 2.66 -5.59
N ALA A 142 0.25 3.11 -4.91
CA ALA A 142 1.26 2.22 -4.34
C ALA A 142 1.04 2.07 -2.83
N GLN A 143 0.32 1.05 -2.42
CA GLN A 143 -0.09 0.81 -1.03
C GLN A 143 -0.80 2.01 -0.36
N SER A 144 -1.54 2.79 -1.14
CA SER A 144 -2.17 4.04 -0.67
C SER A 144 -3.69 4.04 -0.77
N PHE A 145 -4.30 3.34 -1.73
CA PHE A 145 -5.71 3.42 -2.08
C PHE A 145 -6.67 3.08 -0.92
N HIS A 146 -6.25 2.23 0.00
CA HIS A 146 -7.04 1.85 1.17
C HIS A 146 -7.20 2.95 2.23
N TRP A 147 -6.48 4.06 2.10
CA TRP A 147 -6.57 5.23 2.98
C TRP A 147 -7.56 6.31 2.50
N MET A 148 -8.23 6.10 1.38
CA MET A 148 -9.02 7.12 0.66
C MET A 148 -10.51 6.79 0.63
N ASP A 149 -11.34 7.76 0.31
CA ASP A 149 -12.69 7.48 -0.20
C ASP A 149 -12.57 6.83 -1.57
N ARG A 150 -12.52 5.50 -1.56
CA ARG A 150 -12.17 4.70 -2.72
C ARG A 150 -13.11 4.89 -3.91
N ASP A 151 -14.43 4.97 -3.65
CA ASP A 151 -15.42 5.14 -4.71
C ASP A 151 -15.37 6.54 -5.33
N LEU A 152 -15.18 7.58 -4.51
CA LEU A 152 -14.98 8.95 -4.99
C LEU A 152 -13.70 9.07 -5.81
N VAL A 153 -12.57 8.65 -5.24
CA VAL A 153 -11.24 8.77 -5.84
C VAL A 153 -11.16 7.97 -7.15
N ALA A 154 -11.68 6.73 -7.18
CA ALA A 154 -11.67 5.91 -8.39
C ALA A 154 -12.44 6.58 -9.55
N ARG A 155 -13.63 7.15 -9.28
CA ARG A 155 -14.42 7.87 -10.30
C ARG A 155 -13.68 9.13 -10.78
N THR A 156 -13.11 9.90 -9.87
CA THR A 156 -12.37 11.13 -10.21
C THR A 156 -11.17 10.81 -11.08
N VAL A 157 -10.35 9.87 -10.66
CA VAL A 157 -9.16 9.42 -11.40
C VAL A 157 -9.53 8.86 -12.79
N ARG A 158 -10.67 8.16 -12.89
CA ARG A 158 -11.17 7.69 -14.20
C ARG A 158 -11.37 8.84 -15.18
N GLY A 159 -11.88 9.98 -14.70
CA GLY A 159 -12.06 11.20 -15.49
C GLY A 159 -10.75 11.95 -15.80
N MET A 160 -9.70 11.70 -15.02
CA MET A 160 -8.37 12.31 -15.23
C MET A 160 -7.46 11.50 -16.16
N LEU A 161 -7.81 10.26 -16.47
CA LEU A 161 -7.07 9.45 -17.44
C LEU A 161 -7.47 9.79 -18.86
N ARG A 162 -6.47 9.94 -19.72
CA ARG A 162 -6.70 10.03 -21.17
C ARG A 162 -7.32 8.73 -21.70
N PRO A 163 -7.99 8.75 -22.87
CA PRO A 163 -8.44 7.55 -23.55
C PRO A 163 -7.29 6.54 -23.72
N GLY A 164 -7.53 5.27 -23.36
CA GLY A 164 -6.49 4.25 -23.34
C GLY A 164 -5.49 4.34 -22.17
N GLY A 165 -5.67 5.31 -21.29
CA GLY A 165 -4.84 5.45 -20.09
C GLY A 165 -5.06 4.31 -19.08
N ALA A 166 -4.10 4.14 -18.18
CA ALA A 166 -4.09 3.03 -17.23
C ALA A 166 -4.07 3.50 -15.78
N LEU A 167 -4.78 2.76 -14.94
CA LEU A 167 -4.64 2.79 -13.49
C LEU A 167 -3.81 1.59 -13.05
N VAL A 168 -2.82 1.82 -12.20
CA VAL A 168 -1.89 0.83 -11.67
C VAL A 168 -2.02 0.76 -10.16
N HIS A 169 -2.36 -0.39 -9.62
CA HIS A 169 -2.35 -0.65 -8.19
C HIS A 169 -1.18 -1.57 -7.85
N LEU A 170 -0.34 -1.14 -6.90
CA LEU A 170 0.90 -1.78 -6.52
C LEU A 170 0.82 -2.25 -5.07
N SER A 171 1.25 -3.48 -4.83
CA SER A 171 1.40 -4.03 -3.47
C SER A 171 2.54 -5.04 -3.41
N ASP A 172 3.00 -5.34 -2.19
CA ASP A 172 3.85 -6.50 -1.96
C ASP A 172 3.04 -7.79 -2.12
N LEU A 173 3.62 -8.81 -2.73
CA LEU A 173 3.01 -10.14 -2.83
C LEU A 173 2.93 -10.77 -1.43
N LYS A 174 1.72 -10.86 -0.88
CA LYS A 174 1.47 -11.28 0.51
C LYS A 174 1.68 -12.77 0.75
N ALA A 175 1.42 -13.60 -0.25
CA ALA A 175 1.47 -15.06 -0.16
C ALA A 175 2.86 -15.65 -0.48
N GLU A 176 3.89 -14.83 -0.49
CA GLU A 176 5.24 -15.25 -0.83
C GLU A 176 5.94 -15.90 0.38
N ASP A 177 6.63 -17.02 0.14
CA ASP A 177 7.55 -17.59 1.13
C ASP A 177 8.80 -16.68 1.23
N ARG A 178 8.87 -15.95 2.33
CA ARG A 178 10.02 -15.08 2.67
C ARG A 178 11.01 -15.79 3.59
N SER A 179 11.19 -17.09 3.40
CA SER A 179 12.17 -17.85 4.19
C SER A 179 13.54 -17.18 4.12
N VAL A 180 14.12 -17.00 5.29
CA VAL A 180 15.48 -16.46 5.46
C VAL A 180 16.53 -17.57 5.61
N ALA A 181 16.14 -18.82 5.40
CA ALA A 181 17.05 -19.95 5.43
C ALA A 181 18.20 -19.72 4.44
N GLY A 182 19.43 -19.90 4.91
CA GLY A 182 20.65 -19.70 4.12
C GLY A 182 21.07 -18.22 3.94
N LEU A 183 20.40 -17.26 4.56
CA LEU A 183 20.88 -15.88 4.58
C LEU A 183 22.00 -15.67 5.61
N PRO A 184 22.91 -14.70 5.39
CA PRO A 184 24.13 -14.53 6.21
C PRO A 184 23.87 -14.01 7.63
N HIS A 185 22.69 -13.44 7.90
CA HIS A 185 22.32 -12.85 9.18
C HIS A 185 20.98 -13.39 9.66
N PRO A 186 20.70 -13.35 10.98
CA PRO A 186 19.40 -13.78 11.50
C PRO A 186 18.25 -12.90 10.95
N PRO A 187 17.02 -13.46 10.94
CA PRO A 187 15.84 -12.71 10.54
C PRO A 187 15.53 -11.56 11.49
N VAL A 188 14.86 -10.54 10.98
CA VAL A 188 14.27 -9.48 11.82
C VAL A 188 13.21 -10.11 12.74
N PRO A 189 13.26 -9.86 14.06
CA PRO A 189 12.36 -10.50 15.05
C PRO A 189 10.99 -9.82 15.11
N TYR A 190 10.24 -9.82 14.00
CA TYR A 190 8.97 -9.11 13.85
C TYR A 190 7.95 -9.40 14.96
N ALA A 191 7.76 -10.66 15.35
CA ALA A 191 6.80 -11.02 16.38
C ALA A 191 7.12 -10.36 17.73
N ALA A 192 8.39 -10.35 18.13
CA ALA A 192 8.82 -9.70 19.35
C ALA A 192 8.73 -8.16 19.27
N MET A 193 8.96 -7.59 18.09
CA MET A 193 8.79 -6.17 17.85
C MET A 193 7.32 -5.75 17.91
N ASP A 194 6.42 -6.52 17.31
CA ASP A 194 4.98 -6.30 17.38
C ASP A 194 4.46 -6.36 18.83
N GLU A 195 4.98 -7.28 19.63
CA GLU A 195 4.64 -7.37 21.05
C GLU A 195 5.15 -6.15 21.82
N LEU A 196 6.34 -5.65 21.48
CA LEU A 196 6.87 -4.43 22.07
C LEU A 196 6.01 -3.22 21.71
N VAL A 197 5.61 -3.06 20.45
CA VAL A 197 4.70 -2.00 20.01
C VAL A 197 3.38 -2.06 20.78
N ARG A 198 2.79 -3.25 20.94
CA ARG A 198 1.54 -3.42 21.71
C ARG A 198 1.68 -3.04 23.17
N ARG A 199 2.81 -3.31 23.80
CA ARG A 199 3.07 -2.88 25.20
C ARG A 199 3.05 -1.37 25.36
N TYR A 200 3.53 -0.63 24.35
CA TYR A 200 3.58 0.83 24.38
C TYR A 200 2.29 1.50 23.92
N LEU A 201 1.66 0.98 22.87
CA LEU A 201 0.53 1.61 22.19
C LEU A 201 -0.81 0.91 22.45
N GLY A 202 -0.80 -0.22 23.14
CA GLY A 202 -1.99 -1.03 23.40
C GLY A 202 -2.22 -2.10 22.31
N PRO A 203 -3.19 -3.01 22.54
CA PRO A 203 -3.43 -4.17 21.69
C PRO A 203 -4.13 -3.81 20.36
N VAL A 204 -4.73 -2.64 20.28
CA VAL A 204 -5.54 -2.23 19.13
C VAL A 204 -4.68 -1.47 18.13
N ARG A 205 -4.61 -2.00 16.91
CA ARG A 205 -3.87 -1.35 15.82
C ARG A 205 -4.63 -0.12 15.34
N ARG A 206 -4.02 1.04 15.45
CA ARG A 206 -4.56 2.29 14.94
C ARG A 206 -4.42 2.38 13.43
N ALA A 207 -5.41 3.03 12.82
CA ALA A 207 -5.38 3.43 11.42
C ALA A 207 -6.09 4.80 11.30
N GLY A 208 -5.32 5.87 11.35
CA GLY A 208 -5.86 7.22 11.47
C GLY A 208 -6.56 7.43 12.82
N ARG A 209 -7.69 8.13 12.82
CA ARG A 209 -8.55 8.28 14.01
C ARG A 209 -9.33 7.02 14.36
N GLY A 210 -9.42 6.08 13.43
CA GLY A 210 -10.10 4.82 13.63
C GLY A 210 -9.15 3.69 13.97
N VAL A 211 -9.70 2.49 14.00
CA VAL A 211 -8.99 1.22 14.18
C VAL A 211 -9.38 0.27 13.06
N LEU A 212 -8.41 -0.47 12.54
CA LEU A 212 -8.64 -1.53 11.56
C LEU A 212 -8.26 -2.88 12.18
N PRO A 213 -9.15 -3.48 12.98
CA PRO A 213 -8.84 -4.71 13.72
C PRO A 213 -8.40 -5.86 12.81
N GLN A 214 -8.87 -5.86 11.56
CA GLN A 214 -8.60 -6.90 10.56
C GLN A 214 -7.65 -6.44 9.45
N GLY A 215 -6.94 -5.33 9.65
CA GLY A 215 -6.07 -4.74 8.64
C GLY A 215 -6.80 -3.86 7.63
N THR A 216 -6.13 -3.52 6.54
CA THR A 216 -6.67 -2.65 5.49
C THR A 216 -7.74 -3.36 4.67
N PRO A 217 -8.83 -2.68 4.26
CA PRO A 217 -9.89 -3.28 3.47
C PRO A 217 -9.35 -3.68 2.07
N GLY A 218 -9.73 -4.87 1.61
CA GLY A 218 -9.53 -5.31 0.23
C GLY A 218 -10.70 -4.93 -0.68
N GLY A 219 -10.79 -5.55 -1.86
CA GLY A 219 -11.90 -5.38 -2.79
C GLY A 219 -11.72 -4.25 -3.80
N GLU A 220 -10.48 -3.81 -4.05
CA GLU A 220 -10.11 -2.77 -5.00
C GLU A 220 -10.68 -3.04 -6.40
N ALA A 221 -10.64 -4.30 -6.86
CA ALA A 221 -11.14 -4.69 -8.16
C ALA A 221 -12.63 -4.34 -8.35
N ALA A 222 -13.46 -4.56 -7.31
CA ALA A 222 -14.88 -4.21 -7.38
C ALA A 222 -15.11 -2.70 -7.42
N VAL A 223 -14.28 -1.93 -6.73
CA VAL A 223 -14.34 -0.46 -6.73
C VAL A 223 -13.97 0.08 -8.12
N PHE A 224 -12.87 -0.39 -8.69
CA PHE A 224 -12.44 0.06 -10.02
C PHE A 224 -13.41 -0.38 -11.13
N ALA A 225 -13.99 -1.57 -11.02
CA ALA A 225 -15.03 -2.00 -11.96
C ALA A 225 -16.27 -1.10 -11.90
N ARG A 226 -16.74 -0.71 -10.70
CA ARG A 226 -17.85 0.25 -10.54
C ARG A 226 -17.52 1.64 -11.09
N ALA A 227 -16.26 2.04 -11.03
CA ALA A 227 -15.78 3.29 -11.62
C ALA A 227 -15.64 3.22 -13.15
N GLY A 228 -15.89 2.07 -13.79
CA GLY A 228 -15.86 1.89 -15.24
C GLY A 228 -14.48 1.58 -15.82
N PHE A 229 -13.60 0.99 -15.03
CA PHE A 229 -12.33 0.44 -15.51
C PHE A 229 -12.53 -1.01 -15.99
N SER A 230 -11.77 -1.40 -17.03
CA SER A 230 -11.64 -2.78 -17.50
C SER A 230 -10.37 -3.42 -16.93
N GLY A 231 -10.45 -4.67 -16.52
CA GLY A 231 -9.35 -5.40 -15.91
C GLY A 231 -9.77 -6.16 -14.65
N PRO A 232 -8.84 -6.54 -13.77
CA PRO A 232 -7.40 -6.24 -13.88
C PRO A 232 -6.61 -7.25 -14.73
N GLU A 233 -5.56 -6.78 -15.38
CA GLU A 233 -4.43 -7.59 -15.75
C GLU A 233 -3.48 -7.66 -14.54
N ARG A 234 -2.98 -8.86 -14.21
CA ARG A 234 -2.11 -9.07 -13.05
C ARG A 234 -0.71 -9.43 -13.51
N LEU A 235 0.29 -8.70 -12.97
CA LEU A 235 1.69 -9.00 -13.15
C LEU A 235 2.34 -9.22 -11.78
N VAL A 236 3.40 -10.04 -11.75
CA VAL A 236 4.24 -10.21 -10.57
C VAL A 236 5.68 -9.96 -10.99
N VAL A 237 6.31 -8.97 -10.37
CA VAL A 237 7.73 -8.68 -10.56
C VAL A 237 8.50 -9.38 -9.45
N PRO A 238 9.39 -10.32 -9.78
CA PRO A 238 10.12 -11.07 -8.76
C PRO A 238 11.02 -10.17 -7.90
N GLY A 239 10.95 -10.38 -6.59
CA GLY A 239 11.89 -9.87 -5.61
C GLY A 239 12.98 -10.90 -5.30
N GLY A 240 13.06 -11.32 -4.04
CA GLY A 240 13.89 -12.44 -3.61
C GLY A 240 15.35 -12.10 -3.32
N GLN A 241 15.82 -10.88 -3.62
CA GLN A 241 17.16 -10.43 -3.24
C GLN A 241 17.33 -10.47 -1.71
N ALA A 242 18.48 -10.98 -1.27
CA ALA A 242 18.88 -10.90 0.13
C ALA A 242 19.26 -9.44 0.47
N LEU A 243 18.57 -8.86 1.39
CA LEU A 243 18.84 -7.51 1.87
C LEU A 243 19.45 -7.59 3.27
N GLU A 244 20.58 -6.94 3.44
CA GLU A 244 21.16 -6.74 4.77
C GLU A 244 20.52 -5.49 5.39
N ARG A 245 20.12 -5.62 6.66
CA ARG A 245 19.51 -4.53 7.45
C ARG A 245 20.31 -4.31 8.72
N THR A 246 20.64 -3.09 8.99
CA THR A 246 21.19 -2.70 10.29
C THR A 246 20.07 -2.60 11.34
N ALA A 247 20.41 -2.64 12.62
CA ALA A 247 19.46 -2.38 13.68
C ALA A 247 18.74 -1.02 13.52
N ASP A 248 19.44 -0.01 13.02
CA ASP A 248 18.83 1.30 12.77
C ASP A 248 17.86 1.30 11.58
N ASP A 249 18.10 0.48 10.55
CA ASP A 249 17.14 0.31 9.43
C ASP A 249 15.87 -0.36 9.93
N VAL A 250 16.00 -1.34 10.83
CA VAL A 250 14.85 -2.01 11.45
C VAL A 250 14.05 -1.05 12.35
N VAL A 251 14.75 -0.24 13.16
CA VAL A 251 14.11 0.83 13.96
C VAL A 251 13.38 1.83 13.07
N ALA A 252 14.03 2.25 11.98
CA ALA A 252 13.39 3.12 10.98
C ALA A 252 12.17 2.44 10.35
N GLY A 253 12.23 1.13 10.09
CA GLY A 253 11.09 0.35 9.61
C GLY A 253 9.88 0.46 10.52
N VAL A 254 10.06 0.33 11.83
CA VAL A 254 8.98 0.49 12.81
C VAL A 254 8.40 1.91 12.76
N PHE A 255 9.24 2.94 12.83
CA PHE A 255 8.79 4.33 12.82
C PHE A 255 8.23 4.82 11.46
N SER A 256 8.42 4.07 10.39
CA SER A 256 7.84 4.37 9.07
C SER A 256 6.39 3.92 8.92
N MET A 257 5.86 3.14 9.86
CA MET A 257 4.50 2.60 9.80
C MET A 257 3.49 3.56 10.44
N SER A 258 2.32 3.69 9.86
CA SER A 258 1.23 4.51 10.39
C SER A 258 0.81 4.13 11.82
N PHE A 259 0.79 2.84 12.13
CA PHE A 259 0.36 2.32 13.43
C PHE A 259 1.44 2.38 14.52
N SER A 260 2.67 2.71 14.18
CA SER A 260 3.79 2.94 15.10
C SER A 260 4.58 4.21 14.73
N ALA A 261 3.89 5.19 14.16
CA ALA A 261 4.46 6.49 13.85
C ALA A 261 5.02 7.16 15.12
N PRO A 262 6.11 7.94 15.00
CA PRO A 262 6.83 8.49 16.16
C PRO A 262 5.96 9.28 17.13
N HIS A 263 4.99 10.04 16.63
CA HIS A 263 4.11 10.87 17.46
C HIS A 263 3.18 10.07 18.38
N LEU A 264 2.86 8.81 18.04
CA LEU A 264 1.98 7.94 18.84
C LEU A 264 2.61 7.59 20.19
N PHE A 265 3.91 7.57 20.29
CA PHE A 265 4.61 7.25 21.53
C PHE A 265 4.70 8.44 22.50
N GLY A 266 4.49 9.66 22.02
CA GLY A 266 4.56 10.87 22.86
C GLY A 266 5.90 10.95 23.61
N PRO A 267 5.88 11.25 24.94
CA PRO A 267 7.08 11.35 25.74
C PRO A 267 7.83 10.01 25.89
N ARG A 268 7.17 8.87 25.70
CA ARG A 268 7.79 7.54 25.80
C ARG A 268 8.53 7.08 24.53
N ARG A 269 8.63 7.94 23.51
CA ARG A 269 9.33 7.61 22.25
C ARG A 269 10.79 7.18 22.48
N GLY A 270 11.49 7.87 23.37
CA GLY A 270 12.88 7.56 23.71
C GLY A 270 13.02 6.18 24.36
N ASP A 271 12.15 5.88 25.32
CA ASP A 271 12.13 4.60 26.04
C ASP A 271 11.82 3.46 25.06
N PHE A 272 10.79 3.62 24.23
CA PHE A 272 10.46 2.65 23.18
C PHE A 272 11.64 2.39 22.24
N ALA A 273 12.29 3.43 21.75
CA ALA A 273 13.45 3.28 20.86
C ALA A 273 14.63 2.57 21.54
N SER A 274 14.83 2.81 22.84
CA SER A 274 15.85 2.15 23.64
C SER A 274 15.54 0.66 23.82
N ASP A 275 14.30 0.32 24.20
CA ASP A 275 13.83 -1.05 24.36
C ASP A 275 13.89 -1.83 23.05
N LEU A 276 13.48 -1.20 21.95
CA LEU A 276 13.54 -1.81 20.61
C LEU A 276 15.00 -2.13 20.23
N ARG A 277 15.93 -1.19 20.47
CA ARG A 277 17.37 -1.45 20.23
C ARG A 277 17.92 -2.55 21.13
N ALA A 278 17.48 -2.63 22.38
CA ALA A 278 17.88 -3.70 23.30
C ALA A 278 17.38 -5.06 22.80
N LEU A 279 16.12 -5.15 22.36
CA LEU A 279 15.53 -6.34 21.74
C LEU A 279 16.32 -6.78 20.50
N LEU A 280 16.65 -5.84 19.63
CA LEU A 280 17.43 -6.11 18.41
C LEU A 280 18.85 -6.59 18.71
N ARG A 281 19.54 -5.97 19.67
CA ARG A 281 20.88 -6.44 20.12
C ARG A 281 20.84 -7.86 20.68
N LYS A 282 19.77 -8.22 21.39
CA LYS A 282 19.57 -9.59 21.89
C LYS A 282 19.38 -10.60 20.76
N ALA A 283 18.61 -10.21 19.72
CA ALA A 283 18.34 -11.08 18.57
C ALA A 283 19.57 -11.22 17.63
N ALA A 284 20.35 -10.15 17.47
CA ALA A 284 21.54 -10.12 16.64
C ALA A 284 22.61 -9.23 17.30
N PRO A 285 23.54 -9.81 18.08
CA PRO A 285 24.61 -9.03 18.75
C PRO A 285 25.48 -8.22 17.78
N ALA A 286 25.66 -8.70 16.53
CA ALA A 286 26.37 -7.97 15.47
C ALA A 286 25.58 -6.79 14.89
N GLY A 287 24.33 -6.58 15.31
CA GLY A 287 23.47 -5.50 14.84
C GLY A 287 23.04 -5.60 13.38
N ARG A 288 23.15 -6.80 12.78
CA ARG A 288 22.83 -7.08 11.38
C ARG A 288 21.76 -8.14 11.26
N PHE A 289 20.83 -7.90 10.35
CA PHE A 289 19.71 -8.78 10.03
C PHE A 289 19.66 -9.04 8.53
N ALA A 290 19.00 -10.10 8.13
CA ALA A 290 18.73 -10.37 6.74
C ALA A 290 17.23 -10.49 6.49
N GLU A 291 16.80 -9.95 5.35
CA GLU A 291 15.43 -10.06 4.84
C GLU A 291 15.47 -10.41 3.35
N ARG A 292 14.41 -11.04 2.88
CA ARG A 292 14.19 -11.15 1.43
C ARG A 292 13.33 -9.99 0.94
N GLN A 293 13.80 -9.35 -0.12
CA GLN A 293 13.01 -8.36 -0.83
C GLN A 293 11.70 -9.00 -1.31
N PRO A 294 10.54 -8.41 -1.03
CA PRO A 294 9.27 -8.93 -1.51
C PRO A 294 9.17 -8.83 -3.03
N SER A 295 8.50 -9.78 -3.65
CA SER A 295 7.99 -9.60 -5.01
C SER A 295 6.92 -8.50 -5.03
N THR A 296 6.86 -7.75 -6.11
CA THR A 296 5.86 -6.69 -6.29
C THR A 296 4.72 -7.23 -7.15
N GLU A 297 3.52 -7.14 -6.62
CA GLU A 297 2.28 -7.47 -7.32
C GLU A 297 1.69 -6.20 -7.92
N ILE A 298 1.36 -6.26 -9.21
CA ILE A 298 0.84 -5.16 -10.01
C ILE A 298 -0.51 -5.58 -10.57
N PHE A 299 -1.51 -4.72 -10.39
CA PHE A 299 -2.80 -4.85 -11.06
C PHE A 299 -3.00 -3.65 -11.96
N LEU A 300 -3.29 -3.92 -13.24
CA LEU A 300 -3.49 -2.92 -14.27
C LEU A 300 -4.95 -2.87 -14.67
N TRP A 301 -5.54 -1.70 -14.64
CA TRP A 301 -6.85 -1.42 -15.19
C TRP A 301 -6.74 -0.38 -16.30
N ARG A 302 -7.58 -0.51 -17.31
CA ARG A 302 -7.56 0.40 -18.46
C ARG A 302 -8.88 1.16 -18.59
N THR A 303 -8.78 2.37 -19.11
CA THR A 303 -9.96 3.08 -19.62
C THR A 303 -10.31 2.52 -20.99
N ALA A 304 -11.61 2.47 -21.35
CA ALA A 304 -11.98 2.11 -22.71
C ALA A 304 -11.31 3.06 -23.72
N PRO A 305 -10.79 2.55 -24.84
CA PRO A 305 -10.37 3.43 -25.94
C PRO A 305 -11.59 4.22 -26.41
N THR A 306 -11.39 5.46 -26.83
CA THR A 306 -12.46 6.18 -27.54
C THR A 306 -12.84 5.37 -28.77
N GLY A 307 -14.09 4.94 -28.87
CA GLY A 307 -14.62 4.32 -30.08
C GLY A 307 -14.32 5.22 -31.28
N ARG A 308 -13.79 4.60 -32.33
CA ARG A 308 -13.66 5.26 -33.63
C ARG A 308 -15.05 5.46 -34.21
#